data_a0c43921899d2d9b3c261cf965989347
#
_entry.id   a0c43921899d2d9b3c261cf965989347
#
_cell.length_a   1.000
_cell.length_b   1.000
_cell.length_c   1.000
_cell.angle_alpha   90.00
_cell.angle_beta   90.00
_cell.angle_gamma   90.00
#
_symmetry.space_group_name_H-M   'P 1'
#
loop_
_entity.id
_entity.type
_entity.pdbx_description
1 polymer ?
#
loop_
_entity_poly.entity_id
_entity_poly.type
_entity_poly.pdbx_seq_one_letter_code
_entity_poly.pdbx_strand_id
1 'polypeptide(L)'
;WALMKLQKVVEVANEAYEDYEYHRVYHAVHNFFRVEMSSFYMDVIKDRLYVLEPTNEVRRSGQTALYEILVTLTKVMAPILVHTTEEIWQELPGEQSESVFLSEWPELKADYFDEELEDKWAKLREIRKDVSKSLEIARNNELIGHSLDAEIELYPNEDVYEFLTNFDDLAELFIVSKANLHEPDATAEEDVYQGEETAIKVKVKHAPGEKC
;
A
#
# COMPACT_ATOMS: atom_id res chain seq x y z
N TRP A 1 4.24 8.10 0.01
CA TRP A 1 3.26 7.63 -0.96
C TRP A 1 1.84 7.59 -0.39
N ALA A 2 1.57 6.91 0.73
CA ALA A 2 0.23 6.83 1.32
C ALA A 2 -0.32 8.22 1.69
N LEU A 3 0.50 9.09 2.26
CA LEU A 3 0.14 10.47 2.57
C LEU A 3 -0.12 11.30 1.30
N MET A 4 0.64 11.08 0.24
CA MET A 4 0.37 11.72 -1.07
C MET A 4 -1.00 11.28 -1.63
N LYS A 5 -1.32 9.98 -1.55
CA LYS A 5 -2.65 9.48 -1.95
C LYS A 5 -3.77 10.06 -1.09
N LEU A 6 -3.52 10.27 0.20
CA LEU A 6 -4.45 10.95 1.10
C LEU A 6 -4.72 12.40 0.66
N GLN A 7 -3.69 13.15 0.21
CA GLN A 7 -3.90 14.52 -0.28
C GLN A 7 -4.86 14.58 -1.48
N LYS A 8 -4.79 13.58 -2.38
CA LYS A 8 -5.75 13.49 -3.50
C LYS A 8 -7.19 13.26 -3.01
N VAL A 9 -7.38 12.54 -1.90
CA VAL A 9 -8.70 12.40 -1.28
C VAL A 9 -9.19 13.72 -0.70
N VAL A 10 -8.33 14.46 -0.03
CA VAL A 10 -8.65 15.80 0.53
C VAL A 10 -9.00 16.78 -0.58
N GLU A 11 -8.25 16.78 -1.68
CA GLU A 11 -8.52 17.62 -2.85
C GLU A 11 -9.91 17.36 -3.43
N VAL A 12 -10.23 16.08 -3.71
CA VAL A 12 -11.56 15.68 -4.19
C VAL A 12 -12.65 16.03 -3.18
N ALA A 13 -12.40 15.87 -1.87
CA ALA A 13 -13.37 16.19 -0.84
C ALA A 13 -13.65 17.70 -0.78
N ASN A 14 -12.62 18.54 -0.90
CA ASN A 14 -12.78 20.00 -0.92
C ASN A 14 -13.72 20.43 -2.06
N GLU A 15 -13.46 20.00 -3.29
CA GLU A 15 -14.31 20.30 -4.43
C GLU A 15 -15.72 19.75 -4.24
N ALA A 16 -15.83 18.48 -3.87
CA ALA A 16 -17.12 17.79 -3.80
C ALA A 16 -18.04 18.34 -2.71
N TYR A 17 -17.51 18.85 -1.59
CA TYR A 17 -18.32 19.50 -0.56
C TYR A 17 -18.79 20.88 -0.99
N GLU A 18 -17.98 21.67 -1.71
CA GLU A 18 -18.40 22.95 -2.27
C GLU A 18 -19.54 22.78 -3.29
N ASP A 19 -19.47 21.70 -4.10
CA ASP A 19 -20.47 21.39 -5.12
C ASP A 19 -21.68 20.58 -4.58
N TYR A 20 -21.70 20.23 -3.29
CA TYR A 20 -22.71 19.34 -2.67
C TYR A 20 -22.76 17.94 -3.27
N GLU A 21 -21.66 17.45 -3.86
CA GLU A 21 -21.53 16.14 -4.51
C GLU A 21 -20.99 15.07 -3.54
N TYR A 22 -21.68 14.81 -2.45
CA TYR A 22 -21.25 13.89 -1.38
C TYR A 22 -20.89 12.48 -1.85
N HIS A 23 -21.47 12.03 -2.95
CA HIS A 23 -21.14 10.74 -3.55
C HIS A 23 -19.67 10.68 -4.04
N ARG A 24 -19.08 11.80 -4.49
CA ARG A 24 -17.66 11.87 -4.87
C ARG A 24 -16.76 11.66 -3.64
N VAL A 25 -17.11 12.27 -2.51
CA VAL A 25 -16.37 12.06 -1.24
C VAL A 25 -16.40 10.58 -0.87
N TYR A 26 -17.58 9.98 -0.88
CA TYR A 26 -17.72 8.55 -0.60
C TYR A 26 -16.84 7.69 -1.52
N HIS A 27 -16.89 7.91 -2.83
CA HIS A 27 -16.11 7.12 -3.78
C HIS A 27 -14.60 7.33 -3.60
N ALA A 28 -14.13 8.55 -3.37
CA ALA A 28 -12.71 8.84 -3.13
C ALA A 28 -12.20 8.12 -1.88
N VAL A 29 -12.92 8.25 -0.75
CA VAL A 29 -12.56 7.60 0.53
C VAL A 29 -12.64 6.07 0.42
N HIS A 30 -13.73 5.54 -0.15
CA HIS A 30 -13.89 4.09 -0.31
C HIS A 30 -12.79 3.48 -1.20
N ASN A 31 -12.45 4.14 -2.32
CA ASN A 31 -11.38 3.69 -3.20
C ASN A 31 -10.01 3.74 -2.50
N PHE A 32 -9.73 4.82 -1.77
CA PHE A 32 -8.51 4.95 -0.99
C PHE A 32 -8.36 3.82 0.04
N PHE A 33 -9.41 3.54 0.83
CA PHE A 33 -9.38 2.45 1.80
C PHE A 33 -9.23 1.08 1.14
N ARG A 34 -9.97 0.82 0.07
CA ARG A 34 -9.99 -0.50 -0.56
C ARG A 34 -8.72 -0.78 -1.36
N VAL A 35 -8.30 0.18 -2.21
CA VAL A 35 -7.24 -0.04 -3.21
C VAL A 35 -5.86 0.33 -2.68
N GLU A 36 -5.76 1.45 -1.94
CA GLU A 36 -4.47 1.94 -1.51
C GLU A 36 -4.09 1.38 -0.12
N MET A 37 -5.03 1.42 0.82
CA MET A 37 -4.75 1.01 2.20
C MET A 37 -4.86 -0.51 2.39
N SER A 38 -6.05 -1.09 2.23
CA SER A 38 -6.31 -2.48 2.60
C SER A 38 -5.65 -3.50 1.68
N SER A 39 -5.60 -3.23 0.36
CA SER A 39 -5.01 -4.19 -0.58
C SER A 39 -3.49 -4.10 -0.69
N PHE A 40 -2.89 -3.07 -0.11
CA PHE A 40 -1.46 -2.84 -0.26
C PHE A 40 -0.79 -2.28 1.00
N TYR A 41 -0.99 -0.99 1.31
CA TYR A 41 -0.17 -0.29 2.31
C TYR A 41 -0.18 -0.96 3.68
N MET A 42 -1.35 -1.33 4.18
CA MET A 42 -1.47 -1.97 5.50
C MET A 42 -0.84 -3.36 5.56
N ASP A 43 -0.81 -4.08 4.44
CA ASP A 43 -0.13 -5.38 4.38
C ASP A 43 1.39 -5.22 4.34
N VAL A 44 1.91 -4.28 3.54
CA VAL A 44 3.35 -4.00 3.43
C VAL A 44 3.95 -3.55 4.76
N ILE A 45 3.25 -2.71 5.53
CA ILE A 45 3.80 -2.17 6.79
C ILE A 45 3.61 -3.09 8.01
N LYS A 46 2.99 -4.27 7.87
CA LYS A 46 2.73 -5.16 9.00
C LYS A 46 3.97 -5.51 9.79
N ASP A 47 5.03 -5.95 9.12
CA ASP A 47 6.26 -6.34 9.80
C ASP A 47 6.92 -5.15 10.49
N ARG A 48 6.87 -3.97 9.89
CA ARG A 48 7.35 -2.73 10.52
C ARG A 48 6.62 -2.42 11.80
N LEU A 49 5.30 -2.64 11.86
CA LEU A 49 4.48 -2.32 13.02
C LEU A 49 4.57 -3.36 14.13
N TYR A 50 4.68 -4.65 13.78
CA TYR A 50 4.54 -5.74 14.75
C TYR A 50 5.87 -6.37 15.15
N VAL A 51 6.88 -6.39 14.26
CA VAL A 51 8.16 -7.06 14.49
C VAL A 51 9.23 -6.10 14.97
N LEU A 52 9.30 -4.88 14.43
CA LEU A 52 10.33 -3.92 14.80
C LEU A 52 10.15 -3.40 16.24
N GLU A 53 11.24 -3.03 16.87
CA GLU A 53 11.24 -2.46 18.22
C GLU A 53 10.40 -1.16 18.30
N PRO A 54 9.79 -0.87 19.47
CA PRO A 54 8.95 0.33 19.64
C PRO A 54 9.65 1.66 19.34
N THR A 55 10.97 1.71 19.52
CA THR A 55 11.81 2.90 19.29
C THR A 55 12.35 2.98 17.87
N ASN A 56 12.13 1.95 17.03
CA ASN A 56 12.63 1.92 15.66
C ASN A 56 11.98 3.03 14.82
N GLU A 57 12.80 3.80 14.11
CA GLU A 57 12.36 4.95 13.31
C GLU A 57 11.38 4.57 12.19
N VAL A 58 11.61 3.43 11.53
CA VAL A 58 10.74 2.95 10.44
C VAL A 58 9.35 2.59 10.98
N ARG A 59 9.29 1.93 12.15
CA ARG A 59 8.04 1.64 12.83
C ARG A 59 7.30 2.93 13.20
N ARG A 60 7.99 3.89 13.79
CA ARG A 60 7.40 5.18 14.20
C ARG A 60 6.93 6.00 13.01
N SER A 61 7.68 5.99 11.91
CA SER A 61 7.27 6.63 10.65
C SER A 61 5.96 6.02 10.12
N GLY A 62 5.86 4.69 10.09
CA GLY A 62 4.61 4.01 9.71
C GLY A 62 3.43 4.36 10.62
N GLN A 63 3.64 4.40 11.94
CA GLN A 63 2.62 4.81 12.91
C GLN A 63 2.19 6.26 12.71
N THR A 64 3.13 7.17 12.45
CA THR A 64 2.82 8.58 12.17
C THR A 64 1.99 8.72 10.92
N ALA A 65 2.35 8.01 9.85
CA ALA A 65 1.58 8.03 8.60
C ALA A 65 0.15 7.53 8.81
N LEU A 66 -0.04 6.42 9.55
CA LEU A 66 -1.36 5.90 9.87
C LEU A 66 -2.18 6.87 10.73
N TYR A 67 -1.56 7.52 11.71
CA TYR A 67 -2.21 8.53 12.54
C TYR A 67 -2.69 9.73 11.72
N GLU A 68 -1.83 10.28 10.86
CA GLU A 68 -2.17 11.37 9.94
C GLU A 68 -3.35 11.00 9.01
N ILE A 69 -3.33 9.77 8.47
CA ILE A 69 -4.41 9.25 7.64
C ILE A 69 -5.71 9.16 8.44
N LEU A 70 -5.66 8.59 9.65
CA LEU A 70 -6.84 8.42 10.49
C LEU A 70 -7.46 9.76 10.85
N VAL A 71 -6.67 10.72 11.36
CA VAL A 71 -7.14 12.06 11.74
C VAL A 71 -7.76 12.79 10.55
N THR A 72 -7.08 12.78 9.41
CA THR A 72 -7.55 13.47 8.20
C THR A 72 -8.86 12.88 7.68
N LEU A 73 -8.94 11.55 7.57
CA LEU A 73 -10.17 10.90 7.09
C LEU A 73 -11.33 11.03 8.07
N THR A 74 -11.06 11.04 9.38
CA THR A 74 -12.09 11.29 10.39
C THR A 74 -12.72 12.66 10.19
N LYS A 75 -11.92 13.70 9.94
CA LYS A 75 -12.41 15.04 9.64
C LYS A 75 -13.17 15.09 8.30
N VAL A 76 -12.59 14.53 7.24
CA VAL A 76 -13.20 14.50 5.90
C VAL A 76 -14.57 13.81 5.91
N MET A 77 -14.72 12.74 6.68
CA MET A 77 -15.96 11.98 6.73
C MET A 77 -16.97 12.48 7.78
N ALA A 78 -16.59 13.42 8.65
CA ALA A 78 -17.46 13.92 9.72
C ALA A 78 -18.83 14.44 9.21
N PRO A 79 -18.92 15.18 8.09
CA PRO A 79 -20.23 15.63 7.60
C PRO A 79 -21.16 14.50 7.13
N ILE A 80 -20.64 13.32 6.83
CA ILE A 80 -21.40 12.16 6.33
C ILE A 80 -21.62 11.11 7.43
N LEU A 81 -20.58 10.77 8.19
CA LEU A 81 -20.61 9.74 9.23
C LEU A 81 -20.52 10.35 10.63
N VAL A 82 -21.44 11.27 10.92
CA VAL A 82 -21.46 12.14 12.12
C VAL A 82 -21.13 11.42 13.43
N HIS A 83 -21.80 10.31 13.71
CA HIS A 83 -21.61 9.59 14.98
C HIS A 83 -20.32 8.76 15.00
N THR A 84 -20.04 8.04 13.91
CA THR A 84 -18.86 7.18 13.81
C THR A 84 -17.56 8.00 13.89
N THR A 85 -17.52 9.14 13.23
CA THR A 85 -16.33 10.02 13.26
C THR A 85 -16.15 10.69 14.61
N GLU A 86 -17.23 11.02 15.31
CA GLU A 86 -17.15 11.52 16.69
C GLU A 86 -16.62 10.45 17.66
N GLU A 87 -17.11 9.21 17.56
CA GLU A 87 -16.59 8.08 18.35
C GLU A 87 -15.09 7.86 18.09
N ILE A 88 -14.66 7.85 16.82
CA ILE A 88 -13.25 7.73 16.47
C ILE A 88 -12.44 8.89 17.06
N TRP A 89 -12.97 10.11 16.97
CA TRP A 89 -12.31 11.32 17.46
C TRP A 89 -12.01 11.27 18.94
N GLN A 90 -12.96 10.78 19.75
CA GLN A 90 -12.81 10.64 21.20
C GLN A 90 -11.75 9.59 21.60
N GLU A 91 -11.50 8.61 20.75
CA GLU A 91 -10.50 7.55 20.98
C GLU A 91 -9.11 7.88 20.42
N LEU A 92 -8.93 9.00 19.72
CA LEU A 92 -7.63 9.39 19.17
C LEU A 92 -6.63 9.69 20.29
N PRO A 93 -5.39 9.20 20.20
CA PRO A 93 -4.35 9.52 21.16
C PRO A 93 -3.91 11.00 21.07
N GLY A 94 -3.59 11.59 22.20
CA GLY A 94 -3.14 12.98 22.31
C GLY A 94 -4.25 13.95 22.70
N GLU A 95 -3.93 15.24 22.65
CA GLU A 95 -4.88 16.31 22.96
C GLU A 95 -5.65 16.68 21.69
N GLN A 96 -6.96 16.49 21.71
CA GLN A 96 -7.87 16.83 20.62
C GLN A 96 -8.87 17.91 21.09
N SER A 97 -9.55 18.58 20.14
CA SER A 97 -10.71 19.38 20.45
C SER A 97 -11.83 18.49 21.03
N GLU A 98 -12.74 19.09 21.79
CA GLU A 98 -13.86 18.37 22.46
C GLU A 98 -14.71 17.54 21.46
N SER A 99 -14.77 17.97 20.21
CA SER A 99 -15.49 17.27 19.13
C SER A 99 -14.77 17.44 17.80
N VAL A 100 -14.93 16.46 16.90
CA VAL A 100 -14.41 16.55 15.51
C VAL A 100 -14.97 17.78 14.79
N PHE A 101 -16.20 18.20 15.11
CA PHE A 101 -16.84 19.36 14.50
C PHE A 101 -16.29 20.71 14.97
N LEU A 102 -15.49 20.73 16.04
CA LEU A 102 -14.75 21.91 16.51
C LEU A 102 -13.31 21.93 15.98
N SER A 103 -12.90 20.90 15.23
CA SER A 103 -11.59 20.85 14.62
C SER A 103 -11.54 21.64 13.30
N GLU A 104 -10.36 22.12 12.93
CA GLU A 104 -10.17 22.74 11.63
C GLU A 104 -10.24 21.71 10.51
N TRP A 105 -10.77 22.13 9.36
CA TRP A 105 -10.80 21.30 8.15
C TRP A 105 -9.38 20.95 7.67
N PRO A 106 -9.15 19.74 7.12
CA PRO A 106 -7.81 19.34 6.66
C PRO A 106 -7.34 20.23 5.50
N GLU A 107 -6.18 20.85 5.67
CA GLU A 107 -5.52 21.59 4.60
C GLU A 107 -4.68 20.66 3.72
N LEU A 108 -4.53 21.03 2.44
CA LEU A 108 -3.61 20.38 1.53
C LEU A 108 -2.17 20.69 1.92
N LYS A 109 -1.38 19.65 2.11
CA LYS A 109 0.05 19.76 2.45
C LYS A 109 0.88 19.62 1.18
N ALA A 110 1.39 20.75 0.66
CA ALA A 110 2.18 20.77 -0.58
C ALA A 110 3.41 19.86 -0.52
N ASP A 111 4.03 19.74 0.64
CA ASP A 111 5.22 18.91 0.88
C ASP A 111 4.96 17.40 0.71
N TYR A 112 3.70 16.97 0.63
CA TYR A 112 3.33 15.56 0.41
C TYR A 112 3.14 15.23 -1.06
N PHE A 113 3.18 16.22 -1.97
CA PHE A 113 3.12 15.98 -3.41
C PHE A 113 4.54 15.78 -3.95
N ASP A 114 4.77 14.62 -4.55
CA ASP A 114 6.06 14.21 -5.12
C ASP A 114 5.78 13.40 -6.39
N GLU A 115 5.96 14.02 -7.55
CA GLU A 115 5.69 13.42 -8.86
C GLU A 115 6.64 12.25 -9.15
N GLU A 116 7.93 12.36 -8.78
CA GLU A 116 8.89 11.28 -8.99
C GLU A 116 8.53 10.04 -8.15
N LEU A 117 8.10 10.27 -6.91
CA LEU A 117 7.62 9.21 -6.03
C LEU A 117 6.33 8.60 -6.60
N GLU A 118 5.43 9.37 -7.16
CA GLU A 118 4.20 8.86 -7.77
C GLU A 118 4.50 7.93 -8.94
N ASP A 119 5.37 8.35 -9.86
CA ASP A 119 5.78 7.57 -11.02
C ASP A 119 6.51 6.29 -10.60
N LYS A 120 7.42 6.40 -9.62
CA LYS A 120 8.10 5.25 -9.03
C LYS A 120 7.12 4.21 -8.49
N TRP A 121 6.13 4.64 -7.72
CA TRP A 121 5.13 3.74 -7.16
C TRP A 121 4.12 3.22 -8.19
N ALA A 122 3.81 3.99 -9.24
CA ALA A 122 2.98 3.52 -10.35
C ALA A 122 3.66 2.34 -11.06
N LYS A 123 4.95 2.48 -11.42
CA LYS A 123 5.75 1.41 -12.04
C LYS A 123 5.84 0.17 -11.12
N LEU A 124 6.11 0.36 -9.82
CA LEU A 124 6.13 -0.74 -8.86
C LEU A 124 4.80 -1.50 -8.80
N ARG A 125 3.69 -0.79 -8.84
CA ARG A 125 2.35 -1.40 -8.79
C ARG A 125 1.99 -2.19 -10.04
N GLU A 126 2.50 -1.80 -11.22
CA GLU A 126 2.39 -2.61 -12.45
C GLU A 126 3.15 -3.93 -12.31
N ILE A 127 4.41 -3.87 -11.85
CA ILE A 127 5.19 -5.08 -11.59
C ILE A 127 4.49 -5.96 -10.55
N ARG A 128 3.96 -5.35 -9.49
CA ARG A 128 3.24 -6.07 -8.45
C ARG A 128 1.95 -6.74 -8.95
N LYS A 129 1.27 -6.19 -9.95
CA LYS A 129 0.12 -6.87 -10.59
C LYS A 129 0.55 -8.19 -11.24
N ASP A 130 1.66 -8.19 -11.99
CA ASP A 130 2.18 -9.38 -12.63
C ASP A 130 2.57 -10.44 -11.59
N VAL A 131 3.29 -10.03 -10.52
CA VAL A 131 3.64 -10.92 -9.41
C VAL A 131 2.39 -11.45 -8.71
N SER A 132 1.41 -10.61 -8.41
CA SER A 132 0.17 -11.02 -7.75
C SER A 132 -0.63 -12.00 -8.61
N LYS A 133 -0.62 -11.83 -9.93
CA LYS A 133 -1.25 -12.75 -10.87
C LYS A 133 -0.57 -14.13 -10.86
N SER A 134 0.75 -14.16 -10.81
CA SER A 134 1.50 -15.42 -10.70
C SER A 134 1.20 -16.16 -9.37
N LEU A 135 1.09 -15.42 -8.27
CA LEU A 135 0.71 -15.97 -6.96
C LEU A 135 -0.74 -16.50 -6.96
N GLU A 136 -1.66 -15.81 -7.64
CA GLU A 136 -3.05 -16.29 -7.82
C GLU A 136 -3.09 -17.61 -8.59
N ILE A 137 -2.33 -17.72 -9.68
CA ILE A 137 -2.21 -18.98 -10.46
C ILE A 137 -1.63 -20.08 -9.59
N ALA A 138 -0.58 -19.83 -8.85
CA ALA A 138 0.04 -20.81 -7.94
C ALA A 138 -0.94 -21.27 -6.84
N ARG A 139 -1.78 -20.37 -6.34
CA ARG A 139 -2.83 -20.70 -5.37
C ARG A 139 -3.94 -21.57 -5.98
N ASN A 140 -4.37 -21.25 -7.19
CA ASN A 140 -5.38 -22.02 -7.91
C ASN A 140 -4.89 -23.44 -8.26
N ASN A 141 -3.58 -23.60 -8.44
CA ASN A 141 -2.92 -24.88 -8.66
C ASN A 141 -2.54 -25.62 -7.36
N GLU A 142 -2.99 -25.11 -6.20
CA GLU A 142 -2.72 -25.70 -4.88
C GLU A 142 -1.23 -25.78 -4.51
N LEU A 143 -0.36 -25.00 -5.19
CA LEU A 143 1.08 -24.94 -4.88
C LEU A 143 1.34 -24.17 -3.58
N ILE A 144 0.54 -23.14 -3.30
CA ILE A 144 0.58 -22.31 -2.08
C ILE A 144 -0.82 -22.09 -1.54
N GLY A 145 -0.95 -21.93 -0.23
CA GLY A 145 -2.21 -21.56 0.42
C GLY A 145 -2.33 -20.03 0.59
N HIS A 146 -1.23 -19.40 0.95
CA HIS A 146 -1.14 -17.94 1.20
C HIS A 146 0.09 -17.37 0.49
N SER A 147 0.12 -16.07 0.19
CA SER A 147 1.28 -15.43 -0.45
C SER A 147 2.57 -15.57 0.40
N LEU A 148 2.45 -15.54 1.72
CA LEU A 148 3.57 -15.79 2.63
C LEU A 148 4.04 -17.27 2.68
N ASP A 149 3.41 -18.20 1.96
CA ASP A 149 3.93 -19.53 1.73
C ASP A 149 4.86 -19.56 0.49
N ALA A 150 4.96 -18.45 -0.23
CA ALA A 150 5.69 -18.38 -1.49
C ALA A 150 7.12 -17.85 -1.35
N GLU A 151 8.02 -18.48 -2.09
CA GLU A 151 9.27 -17.90 -2.58
C GLU A 151 9.09 -17.60 -4.07
N ILE A 152 9.48 -16.42 -4.52
CA ILE A 152 9.38 -16.02 -5.92
C ILE A 152 10.76 -15.79 -6.54
N GLU A 153 10.92 -16.23 -7.79
CA GLU A 153 12.06 -15.95 -8.63
C GLU A 153 11.63 -14.97 -9.73
N LEU A 154 12.28 -13.84 -9.79
CA LEU A 154 11.97 -12.73 -10.71
C LEU A 154 13.02 -12.69 -11.81
N TYR A 155 12.59 -12.81 -13.07
CA TYR A 155 13.43 -12.72 -14.26
C TYR A 155 12.98 -11.52 -15.09
N PRO A 156 13.46 -10.32 -14.77
CA PRO A 156 13.09 -9.07 -15.44
C PRO A 156 13.88 -8.86 -16.72
N ASN A 157 13.45 -7.89 -17.52
CA ASN A 157 14.32 -7.22 -18.49
C ASN A 157 15.23 -6.20 -17.79
N GLU A 158 16.13 -5.56 -18.53
CA GLU A 158 17.14 -4.63 -17.99
C GLU A 158 16.49 -3.45 -17.26
N ASP A 159 15.49 -2.81 -17.86
CA ASP A 159 14.80 -1.64 -17.29
C ASP A 159 14.07 -1.95 -15.96
N VAL A 160 13.47 -3.13 -15.86
CA VAL A 160 12.78 -3.59 -14.65
C VAL A 160 13.80 -4.05 -13.60
N TYR A 161 14.90 -4.65 -14.01
CA TYR A 161 15.99 -5.05 -13.12
C TYR A 161 16.60 -3.83 -12.43
N GLU A 162 17.06 -2.84 -13.22
CA GLU A 162 17.62 -1.60 -12.67
C GLU A 162 16.62 -0.89 -11.71
N PHE A 163 15.34 -0.92 -12.08
CA PHE A 163 14.30 -0.34 -11.23
C PHE A 163 14.16 -1.08 -9.90
N LEU A 164 14.11 -2.42 -9.90
CA LEU A 164 13.91 -3.23 -8.71
C LEU A 164 15.13 -3.24 -7.78
N THR A 165 16.35 -3.05 -8.29
CA THR A 165 17.57 -2.93 -7.47
C THR A 165 17.58 -1.70 -6.56
N ASN A 166 16.69 -0.71 -6.79
CA ASN A 166 16.55 0.46 -5.93
C ASN A 166 15.68 0.22 -4.69
N PHE A 167 15.25 -1.00 -4.44
CA PHE A 167 14.45 -1.37 -3.27
C PHE A 167 15.20 -2.38 -2.40
N ASP A 168 15.25 -2.12 -1.10
CA ASP A 168 16.01 -2.94 -0.15
C ASP A 168 15.34 -4.29 0.13
N ASP A 169 14.01 -4.34 0.14
CA ASP A 169 13.23 -5.54 0.47
C ASP A 169 12.05 -5.76 -0.52
N LEU A 170 12.32 -6.58 -1.52
CA LEU A 170 11.30 -6.98 -2.49
C LEU A 170 10.29 -7.96 -1.91
N ALA A 171 10.67 -8.76 -0.91
CA ALA A 171 9.76 -9.72 -0.28
C ALA A 171 8.65 -8.98 0.49
N GLU A 172 8.99 -7.92 1.21
CA GLU A 172 8.02 -7.04 1.86
C GLU A 172 7.06 -6.41 0.85
N LEU A 173 7.59 -5.87 -0.25
CA LEU A 173 6.80 -5.19 -1.28
C LEU A 173 5.83 -6.12 -2.03
N PHE A 174 6.23 -7.37 -2.25
CA PHE A 174 5.39 -8.38 -2.92
C PHE A 174 4.57 -9.23 -1.93
N ILE A 175 4.81 -9.06 -0.63
CA ILE A 175 4.11 -9.78 0.46
C ILE A 175 4.30 -11.29 0.29
N VAL A 176 5.57 -11.71 0.19
CA VAL A 176 6.02 -13.10 0.08
C VAL A 176 7.09 -13.39 1.12
N SER A 177 7.38 -14.66 1.39
CA SER A 177 8.44 -15.02 2.33
C SER A 177 9.83 -14.74 1.80
N LYS A 178 10.01 -14.82 0.48
CA LYS A 178 11.30 -14.53 -0.17
C LYS A 178 11.11 -14.14 -1.62
N ALA A 179 11.92 -13.17 -2.07
CA ALA A 179 11.98 -12.73 -3.46
C ALA A 179 13.44 -12.72 -3.92
N ASN A 180 13.72 -13.48 -4.98
CA ASN A 180 15.03 -13.55 -5.59
C ASN A 180 14.99 -12.82 -6.94
N LEU A 181 15.81 -11.78 -7.09
CA LEU A 181 15.94 -11.01 -8.31
C LEU A 181 17.12 -11.53 -9.12
N HIS A 182 16.85 -12.03 -10.32
CA HIS A 182 17.87 -12.52 -11.23
C HIS A 182 18.33 -11.44 -12.20
N GLU A 183 19.57 -11.57 -12.67
CA GLU A 183 20.13 -10.74 -13.73
C GLU A 183 19.31 -10.86 -15.02
N PRO A 184 19.25 -9.81 -15.87
CA PRO A 184 18.44 -9.81 -17.09
C PRO A 184 18.74 -10.94 -18.08
N ASP A 185 20.00 -11.40 -18.10
CA ASP A 185 20.47 -12.48 -18.97
C ASP A 185 20.22 -13.88 -18.41
N ALA A 186 19.68 -13.99 -17.18
CA ALA A 186 19.42 -15.27 -16.57
C ALA A 186 18.35 -16.05 -17.33
N THR A 187 18.63 -17.31 -17.58
CA THR A 187 17.64 -18.21 -18.20
C THR A 187 16.55 -18.53 -17.17
N ALA A 188 15.34 -18.16 -17.49
CA ALA A 188 14.21 -18.53 -16.64
C ALA A 188 14.01 -20.05 -16.60
N GLU A 189 13.62 -20.56 -15.44
CA GLU A 189 13.24 -21.97 -15.26
C GLU A 189 12.01 -22.30 -16.12
N GLU A 190 11.67 -23.61 -16.21
CA GLU A 190 10.42 -24.04 -16.82
C GLU A 190 9.22 -23.64 -15.93
N ASP A 191 8.04 -23.55 -16.52
CA ASP A 191 6.78 -23.18 -15.84
C ASP A 191 6.81 -21.80 -15.16
N VAL A 192 7.31 -20.78 -15.86
CA VAL A 192 7.23 -19.38 -15.40
C VAL A 192 5.96 -18.70 -15.92
N TYR A 193 5.38 -17.86 -15.10
CA TYR A 193 4.35 -16.91 -15.54
C TYR A 193 5.00 -15.76 -16.28
N GLN A 194 4.50 -15.44 -17.46
CA GLN A 194 4.91 -14.24 -18.22
C GLN A 194 3.95 -13.11 -17.89
N GLY A 195 4.48 -12.05 -17.27
CA GLY A 195 3.70 -10.87 -16.93
C GLY A 195 3.11 -10.17 -18.16
N GLU A 196 1.91 -9.68 -18.02
CA GLU A 196 1.16 -9.02 -19.10
C GLU A 196 1.47 -7.51 -19.16
N GLU A 197 1.73 -6.89 -18.01
CA GLU A 197 1.96 -5.43 -17.89
C GLU A 197 3.43 -5.07 -18.13
N THR A 198 4.36 -5.80 -17.52
CA THR A 198 5.80 -5.46 -17.52
C THR A 198 6.69 -6.48 -18.21
N ALA A 199 6.09 -7.53 -18.76
CA ALA A 199 6.78 -8.66 -19.36
C ALA A 199 7.80 -9.38 -18.44
N ILE A 200 7.77 -9.13 -17.13
CA ILE A 200 8.58 -9.85 -16.15
C ILE A 200 8.15 -11.32 -16.11
N LYS A 201 9.13 -12.24 -16.03
CA LYS A 201 8.81 -13.65 -15.81
C LYS A 201 8.92 -13.95 -14.32
N VAL A 202 7.92 -14.65 -13.79
CA VAL A 202 7.83 -14.97 -12.37
C VAL A 202 7.67 -16.47 -12.19
N LYS A 203 8.55 -17.10 -11.41
CA LYS A 203 8.39 -18.48 -10.93
C LYS A 203 7.99 -18.43 -9.46
N VAL A 204 6.91 -19.11 -9.13
CA VAL A 204 6.47 -19.27 -7.74
C VAL A 204 6.87 -20.67 -7.26
N LYS A 205 7.50 -20.71 -6.08
CA LYS A 205 7.87 -21.94 -5.37
C LYS A 205 7.29 -21.88 -3.96
N HIS A 206 7.14 -23.03 -3.33
CA HIS A 206 6.83 -23.07 -1.89
C HIS A 206 8.07 -22.63 -1.11
N ALA A 207 7.93 -21.65 -0.23
CA ALA A 207 9.04 -21.18 0.59
C ALA A 207 9.54 -22.29 1.52
N PRO A 208 10.87 -22.42 1.73
CA PRO A 208 11.41 -23.37 2.68
C PRO A 208 11.13 -22.93 4.13
N GLY A 209 10.79 -23.89 4.99
CA GLY A 209 10.56 -23.66 6.42
C GLY A 209 9.12 -23.89 6.85
N GLU A 210 8.89 -23.78 8.16
CA GLU A 210 7.57 -23.87 8.78
C GLU A 210 7.10 -22.46 9.16
N LYS A 211 5.79 -22.26 9.19
CA LYS A 211 5.20 -20.99 9.67
C LYS A 211 5.54 -20.78 11.14
N CYS A 212 5.96 -19.57 11.46
CA CYS A 212 6.11 -19.13 12.85
C CYS A 212 4.76 -19.06 13.58
#